data_b086e53d01fc7c26057c6727173938ee
#
_entry.id   b086e53d01fc7c26057c6727173938ee
#
_cell.length_a   1.000
_cell.length_b   1.000
_cell.length_c   1.000
_cell.angle_alpha   90.00
_cell.angle_beta   90.00
_cell.angle_gamma   90.00
#
_symmetry.space_group_name_H-M   'P 1'
#
loop_
_entity.id
_entity.type
_entity.pdbx_description
1 polymer ?
#
loop_
_entity_poly.entity_id
_entity_poly.type
_entity_poly.pdbx_seq_one_letter_code
_entity_poly.pdbx_strand_id
1 'polypeptide(L)'
;MMAEVAYIGGYTPDTGGSGPGITLVELGSLVRLGETVASGPSFLAVHPTLPVLYAAGEAERGTVGTFGRGDDGALSPLAQRSSEGSSPCHLAVDPTGTRLAVANYGDGTVSVHGLDPAGLPEQVWIFPYREGAHAHQAVFGPDGVLYVSDLGAGEVRRYLVGETVVPHPDGPVRLAEGMGPRHMARAGDHWYVTGELDGTVRVYDDGWRELRAVPATGTGRHNEPSHLEVSASGELVYVANRGPDTISVLAGPELTPVAEVACGGVWPRHFAVADDRMYVANQRSDGVAVLPLDDGVPGPVAEVFAVGSPSCVLPLP
;
A
#
# COMPACT_ATOMS: atom_id res chain seq x y z
N MET A 1 2.77 -6.23 28.50
CA MET A 1 2.58 -5.61 27.16
C MET A 1 2.27 -6.76 26.22
N MET A 2 1.26 -6.67 25.40
CA MET A 2 1.08 -7.64 24.32
C MET A 2 2.23 -7.45 23.35
N ALA A 3 2.76 -8.54 22.78
CA ALA A 3 3.81 -8.45 21.80
C ALA A 3 3.27 -7.70 20.56
N GLU A 4 4.08 -6.79 20.01
CA GLU A 4 3.74 -6.13 18.76
C GLU A 4 3.72 -7.15 17.64
N VAL A 5 2.65 -7.18 16.88
CA VAL A 5 2.46 -8.15 15.81
C VAL A 5 2.21 -7.44 14.48
N ALA A 6 2.51 -8.15 13.39
CA ALA A 6 2.15 -7.71 12.04
C ALA A 6 1.50 -8.83 11.25
N TYR A 7 0.68 -8.45 10.29
CA TYR A 7 0.24 -9.33 9.21
C TYR A 7 1.11 -9.11 7.98
N ILE A 8 1.51 -10.21 7.35
CA ILE A 8 2.21 -10.20 6.07
C ILE A 8 1.30 -10.83 5.04
N GLY A 9 0.92 -10.06 4.04
CA GLY A 9 0.20 -10.53 2.86
C GLY A 9 1.15 -10.72 1.68
N GLY A 10 0.76 -11.55 0.72
CA GLY A 10 1.59 -11.83 -0.44
C GLY A 10 0.89 -12.64 -1.51
N TYR A 11 1.62 -12.95 -2.58
CA TYR A 11 1.13 -13.78 -3.66
C TYR A 11 1.22 -15.27 -3.28
N THR A 12 0.15 -16.00 -3.57
CA THR A 12 0.03 -17.43 -3.32
C THR A 12 0.22 -18.23 -4.63
N PRO A 13 0.38 -19.57 -4.57
CA PRO A 13 0.60 -20.38 -5.79
C PRO A 13 -0.46 -20.20 -6.88
N ASP A 14 -1.71 -19.96 -6.52
CA ASP A 14 -2.81 -19.70 -7.45
C ASP A 14 -2.77 -18.31 -8.09
N THR A 15 -1.97 -17.39 -7.53
CA THR A 15 -1.71 -16.06 -8.09
C THR A 15 -0.24 -15.85 -8.51
N GLY A 16 0.50 -16.95 -8.69
CA GLY A 16 1.87 -16.95 -9.23
C GLY A 16 2.96 -16.68 -8.22
N GLY A 17 2.68 -16.78 -6.93
CA GLY A 17 3.66 -16.63 -5.85
C GLY A 17 3.96 -17.93 -5.09
N SER A 18 4.62 -17.80 -3.95
CA SER A 18 5.01 -18.88 -3.04
C SER A 18 4.45 -18.73 -1.62
N GLY A 19 3.65 -17.69 -1.39
CA GLY A 19 3.13 -17.35 -0.07
C GLY A 19 2.04 -18.31 0.43
N PRO A 20 1.88 -18.46 1.76
CA PRO A 20 0.87 -19.33 2.36
C PRO A 20 -0.52 -18.70 2.45
N GLY A 21 -0.64 -17.41 2.18
CA GLY A 21 -1.79 -16.57 2.47
C GLY A 21 -1.38 -15.39 3.34
N ILE A 22 -2.08 -15.17 4.46
CA ILE A 22 -1.74 -14.12 5.44
C ILE A 22 -0.95 -14.76 6.58
N THR A 23 0.27 -14.28 6.82
CA THR A 23 1.13 -14.73 7.93
C THR A 23 1.03 -13.73 9.08
N LEU A 24 0.78 -14.22 10.30
CA LEU A 24 0.90 -13.45 11.54
C LEU A 24 2.30 -13.65 12.12
N VAL A 25 2.98 -12.56 12.44
CA VAL A 25 4.34 -12.55 12.99
C VAL A 25 4.45 -11.62 14.19
N GLU A 26 5.22 -12.03 15.21
CA GLU A 26 5.65 -11.15 16.29
C GLU A 26 6.83 -10.30 15.83
N LEU A 27 6.70 -8.97 15.86
CA LEU A 27 7.69 -8.06 15.28
C LEU A 27 9.03 -8.03 16.06
N GLY A 28 8.97 -8.15 17.39
CA GLY A 28 10.18 -8.09 18.23
C GLY A 28 11.13 -9.28 18.04
N SER A 29 10.57 -10.49 17.88
CA SER A 29 11.31 -11.76 17.78
C SER A 29 11.32 -12.35 16.38
N LEU A 30 10.53 -11.81 15.46
CA LEU A 30 10.25 -12.35 14.12
C LEU A 30 9.76 -13.81 14.14
N VAL A 31 9.05 -14.19 15.20
CA VAL A 31 8.46 -15.52 15.31
C VAL A 31 7.12 -15.55 14.58
N ARG A 32 6.96 -16.55 13.70
CA ARG A 32 5.67 -16.84 13.06
C ARG A 32 4.69 -17.38 14.10
N LEU A 33 3.58 -16.68 14.31
CA LEU A 33 2.53 -17.05 15.25
C LEU A 33 1.40 -17.85 14.59
N GLY A 34 1.16 -17.62 13.28
CA GLY A 34 0.11 -18.33 12.56
C GLY A 34 0.07 -18.00 11.07
N GLU A 35 -0.76 -18.76 10.36
CA GLU A 35 -1.05 -18.55 8.93
C GLU A 35 -2.54 -18.69 8.68
N THR A 36 -3.08 -17.84 7.82
CA THR A 36 -4.49 -17.88 7.40
C THR A 36 -4.54 -18.01 5.89
N VAL A 37 -5.22 -19.06 5.43
CA VAL A 37 -5.38 -19.32 3.99
C VAL A 37 -6.24 -18.21 3.37
N ALA A 38 -5.69 -17.57 2.35
CA ALA A 38 -6.36 -16.60 1.50
C ALA A 38 -5.70 -16.64 0.12
N SER A 39 -6.47 -16.43 -0.94
CA SER A 39 -5.97 -16.41 -2.32
C SER A 39 -5.38 -15.03 -2.63
N GLY A 40 -4.07 -14.97 -2.90
CA GLY A 40 -3.32 -13.78 -3.29
C GLY A 40 -3.60 -12.53 -2.45
N PRO A 41 -3.52 -12.57 -1.09
CA PRO A 41 -3.81 -11.41 -0.24
C PRO A 41 -2.68 -10.38 -0.35
N SER A 42 -2.58 -9.74 -1.53
CA SER A 42 -1.44 -8.89 -1.89
C SER A 42 -1.40 -7.56 -1.15
N PHE A 43 -2.53 -7.09 -0.64
CA PHE A 43 -2.63 -5.90 0.21
C PHE A 43 -3.61 -6.10 1.35
N LEU A 44 -3.31 -5.51 2.50
CA LEU A 44 -4.06 -5.67 3.75
C LEU A 44 -4.41 -4.30 4.34
N ALA A 45 -5.58 -4.19 4.95
CA ALA A 45 -5.96 -3.04 5.76
C ALA A 45 -6.78 -3.47 6.98
N VAL A 46 -6.66 -2.76 8.10
CA VAL A 46 -7.49 -2.97 9.29
C VAL A 46 -8.63 -1.97 9.35
N HIS A 47 -9.73 -2.39 9.94
CA HIS A 47 -10.80 -1.48 10.30
C HIS A 47 -10.33 -0.55 11.43
N PRO A 48 -10.62 0.77 11.39
CA PRO A 48 -10.08 1.72 12.38
C PRO A 48 -10.55 1.48 13.82
N THR A 49 -11.70 0.85 14.03
CA THR A 49 -12.30 0.68 15.37
C THR A 49 -12.75 -0.75 15.69
N LEU A 50 -12.97 -1.60 14.68
CA LEU A 50 -13.40 -2.99 14.87
C LEU A 50 -12.20 -3.94 14.75
N PRO A 51 -12.25 -5.12 15.39
CA PRO A 51 -11.24 -6.15 15.22
C PRO A 51 -11.43 -6.88 13.88
N VAL A 52 -11.35 -6.16 12.77
CA VAL A 52 -11.56 -6.68 11.41
C VAL A 52 -10.38 -6.32 10.53
N LEU A 53 -9.96 -7.27 9.71
CA LEU A 53 -8.95 -7.12 8.67
C LEU A 53 -9.57 -7.40 7.31
N TYR A 54 -9.16 -6.62 6.32
CA TYR A 54 -9.52 -6.78 4.91
C TYR A 54 -8.27 -7.14 4.09
N ALA A 55 -8.46 -8.00 3.09
CA ALA A 55 -7.41 -8.41 2.17
C ALA A 55 -7.87 -8.28 0.71
N ALA A 56 -7.05 -7.65 -0.11
CA ALA A 56 -7.21 -7.67 -1.56
C ALA A 56 -6.75 -9.01 -2.10
N GLY A 57 -7.66 -9.82 -2.63
CA GLY A 57 -7.35 -11.08 -3.31
C GLY A 57 -7.03 -10.79 -4.77
N GLU A 58 -5.74 -10.59 -5.08
CA GLU A 58 -5.24 -10.14 -6.38
C GLU A 58 -5.24 -11.29 -7.40
N ALA A 59 -6.39 -11.54 -7.98
CA ALA A 59 -6.62 -12.53 -9.03
C ALA A 59 -7.41 -11.91 -10.19
N GLU A 60 -7.50 -12.60 -11.33
CA GLU A 60 -8.29 -12.16 -12.49
C GLU A 60 -9.74 -11.86 -12.11
N ARG A 61 -10.34 -12.70 -11.27
CA ARG A 61 -11.59 -12.42 -10.58
C ARG A 61 -11.25 -11.91 -9.18
N GLY A 62 -11.15 -10.58 -9.06
CA GLY A 62 -10.74 -9.95 -7.83
C GLY A 62 -11.72 -10.16 -6.68
N THR A 63 -11.18 -10.30 -5.47
CA THR A 63 -11.98 -10.47 -4.26
C THR A 63 -11.53 -9.54 -3.14
N VAL A 64 -12.44 -9.31 -2.19
CA VAL A 64 -12.18 -8.71 -0.89
C VAL A 64 -12.47 -9.76 0.17
N GLY A 65 -11.42 -10.24 0.84
CA GLY A 65 -11.54 -11.09 2.01
C GLY A 65 -11.76 -10.24 3.27
N THR A 66 -12.66 -10.67 4.15
CA THR A 66 -12.90 -10.03 5.44
C THR A 66 -12.67 -11.05 6.54
N PHE A 67 -11.87 -10.68 7.55
CA PHE A 67 -11.44 -11.55 8.63
C PHE A 67 -11.66 -10.88 9.98
N GLY A 68 -12.20 -11.62 10.94
CA GLY A 68 -12.22 -11.23 12.34
C GLY A 68 -10.86 -11.48 12.98
N ARG A 69 -10.38 -10.53 13.77
CA ARG A 69 -9.12 -10.63 14.53
C ARG A 69 -9.43 -11.02 15.97
N GLY A 70 -8.87 -12.14 16.43
CA GLY A 70 -8.87 -12.52 17.85
C GLY A 70 -7.92 -11.65 18.69
N ASP A 71 -8.05 -11.74 20.00
CA ASP A 71 -7.17 -11.04 20.96
C ASP A 71 -5.71 -11.50 20.84
N ASP A 72 -5.47 -12.70 20.35
CA ASP A 72 -4.16 -13.27 20.05
C ASP A 72 -3.65 -12.92 18.65
N GLY A 73 -4.40 -12.12 17.90
CA GLY A 73 -4.11 -11.78 16.50
C GLY A 73 -4.51 -12.84 15.48
N ALA A 74 -5.00 -14.03 15.91
CA ALA A 74 -5.45 -15.04 14.95
C ALA A 74 -6.62 -14.55 14.10
N LEU A 75 -6.61 -14.90 12.82
CA LEU A 75 -7.65 -14.49 11.87
C LEU A 75 -8.68 -15.59 11.66
N SER A 76 -9.95 -15.21 11.67
CA SER A 76 -11.08 -16.08 11.32
C SER A 76 -11.81 -15.51 10.11
N PRO A 77 -12.00 -16.26 9.00
CA PRO A 77 -12.75 -15.78 7.86
C PRO A 77 -14.19 -15.41 8.23
N LEU A 78 -14.64 -14.20 7.87
CA LEU A 78 -16.01 -13.73 8.07
C LEU A 78 -16.80 -13.69 6.78
N ALA A 79 -16.21 -13.12 5.72
CA ALA A 79 -16.84 -12.98 4.41
C ALA A 79 -15.80 -12.90 3.30
N GLN A 80 -16.24 -13.22 2.08
CA GLN A 80 -15.55 -12.93 0.85
C GLN A 80 -16.55 -12.31 -0.13
N ARG A 81 -16.17 -11.19 -0.75
CA ARG A 81 -16.97 -10.48 -1.75
C ARG A 81 -16.15 -10.28 -3.02
N SER A 82 -16.83 -10.04 -4.14
CA SER A 82 -16.19 -9.54 -5.35
C SER A 82 -15.56 -8.17 -5.09
N SER A 83 -14.38 -7.89 -5.65
CA SER A 83 -13.81 -6.54 -5.71
C SER A 83 -14.44 -5.68 -6.80
N GLU A 84 -15.39 -6.26 -7.59
CA GLU A 84 -16.04 -5.67 -8.75
C GLU A 84 -15.08 -5.27 -9.90
N GLY A 85 -13.90 -5.90 -9.91
CA GLY A 85 -12.88 -5.71 -10.94
C GLY A 85 -11.86 -6.83 -10.98
N SER A 86 -10.79 -6.61 -11.72
CA SER A 86 -9.70 -7.58 -11.95
C SER A 86 -8.44 -7.13 -11.24
N SER A 87 -7.74 -8.09 -10.62
CA SER A 87 -6.45 -7.88 -9.97
C SER A 87 -6.45 -6.71 -8.97
N PRO A 88 -7.30 -6.73 -7.92
CA PRO A 88 -7.27 -5.69 -6.89
C PRO A 88 -5.91 -5.72 -6.18
N CYS A 89 -5.17 -4.60 -6.23
CA CYS A 89 -3.82 -4.50 -5.68
C CYS A 89 -3.71 -3.58 -4.46
N HIS A 90 -4.77 -2.87 -4.12
CA HIS A 90 -4.82 -2.00 -2.94
C HIS A 90 -6.25 -1.85 -2.41
N LEU A 91 -6.35 -1.72 -1.09
CA LEU A 91 -7.61 -1.36 -0.43
C LEU A 91 -7.35 -0.42 0.75
N ALA A 92 -8.33 0.43 1.07
CA ALA A 92 -8.27 1.35 2.18
C ALA A 92 -9.64 1.47 2.85
N VAL A 93 -9.65 1.53 4.18
CA VAL A 93 -10.85 1.84 4.96
C VAL A 93 -10.85 3.33 5.27
N ASP A 94 -12.00 3.98 5.14
CA ASP A 94 -12.13 5.38 5.53
C ASP A 94 -11.97 5.57 7.05
N PRO A 95 -11.57 6.77 7.52
CA PRO A 95 -11.34 7.00 8.96
C PRO A 95 -12.57 6.75 9.85
N THR A 96 -13.78 6.79 9.29
CA THR A 96 -15.02 6.52 10.05
C THR A 96 -15.35 5.03 10.13
N GLY A 97 -14.67 4.18 9.35
CA GLY A 97 -14.93 2.74 9.27
C GLY A 97 -16.22 2.38 8.54
N THR A 98 -16.74 3.27 7.69
CA THR A 98 -18.03 3.05 6.99
C THR A 98 -17.87 2.73 5.51
N ARG A 99 -16.67 2.92 4.96
CA ARG A 99 -16.37 2.68 3.53
C ARG A 99 -15.05 1.96 3.37
N LEU A 100 -15.02 1.01 2.43
CA LEU A 100 -13.82 0.31 1.97
C LEU A 100 -13.65 0.57 0.48
N ALA A 101 -12.60 1.28 0.10
CA ALA A 101 -12.23 1.52 -1.29
C ALA A 101 -11.26 0.44 -1.79
N VAL A 102 -11.42 0.01 -3.04
CA VAL A 102 -10.57 -0.99 -3.70
C VAL A 102 -10.11 -0.46 -5.05
N ALA A 103 -8.82 -0.54 -5.30
CA ALA A 103 -8.21 -0.24 -6.59
C ALA A 103 -7.94 -1.57 -7.33
N ASN A 104 -8.62 -1.77 -8.47
CA ASN A 104 -8.45 -2.95 -9.31
C ASN A 104 -7.51 -2.60 -10.47
N TYR A 105 -6.30 -3.14 -10.42
CA TYR A 105 -5.23 -2.84 -11.38
C TYR A 105 -5.54 -3.40 -12.77
N GLY A 106 -6.10 -4.60 -12.84
CA GLY A 106 -6.21 -5.33 -14.11
C GLY A 106 -7.12 -4.68 -15.14
N ASP A 107 -8.19 -4.02 -14.70
CA ASP A 107 -9.17 -3.35 -15.57
C ASP A 107 -9.36 -1.86 -15.25
N GLY A 108 -8.62 -1.33 -14.29
CA GLY A 108 -8.71 0.06 -13.85
C GLY A 108 -9.99 0.43 -13.10
N THR A 109 -10.81 -0.53 -12.74
CA THR A 109 -12.04 -0.28 -11.99
C THR A 109 -11.71 0.14 -10.54
N VAL A 110 -12.40 1.16 -10.05
CA VAL A 110 -12.44 1.51 -8.62
C VAL A 110 -13.79 1.07 -8.08
N SER A 111 -13.79 0.35 -6.97
CA SER A 111 -15.02 0.07 -6.21
C SER A 111 -14.94 0.62 -4.81
N VAL A 112 -16.09 1.04 -4.28
CA VAL A 112 -16.22 1.47 -2.89
C VAL A 112 -17.37 0.69 -2.28
N HIS A 113 -17.08 -0.03 -1.22
CA HIS A 113 -18.05 -0.84 -0.48
C HIS A 113 -18.50 -0.09 0.77
N GLY A 114 -19.80 -0.03 1.01
CA GLY A 114 -20.35 0.33 2.30
C GLY A 114 -20.08 -0.78 3.30
N LEU A 115 -19.68 -0.43 4.51
CA LEU A 115 -19.47 -1.38 5.59
C LEU A 115 -20.66 -1.33 6.56
N ASP A 116 -21.16 -2.51 6.95
CA ASP A 116 -22.19 -2.64 7.98
C ASP A 116 -21.59 -2.38 9.39
N PRO A 117 -22.42 -2.35 10.45
CA PRO A 117 -21.93 -2.15 11.82
C PRO A 117 -20.98 -3.25 12.34
N ALA A 118 -20.90 -4.41 11.67
CA ALA A 118 -19.94 -5.47 11.96
C ALA A 118 -18.67 -5.38 11.09
N GLY A 119 -18.57 -4.40 10.18
CA GLY A 119 -17.46 -4.21 9.25
C GLY A 119 -17.55 -5.10 8.02
N LEU A 120 -18.71 -5.69 7.71
CA LEU A 120 -18.86 -6.53 6.52
C LEU A 120 -19.21 -5.68 5.29
N PRO A 121 -18.58 -5.92 4.13
CA PRO A 121 -18.92 -5.22 2.89
C PRO A 121 -20.33 -5.60 2.41
N GLU A 122 -21.19 -4.60 2.19
CA GLU A 122 -22.58 -4.76 1.72
C GLU A 122 -22.79 -4.04 0.38
N GLN A 123 -23.24 -2.77 0.44
CA GLN A 123 -23.51 -1.97 -0.76
C GLN A 123 -22.22 -1.63 -1.49
N VAL A 124 -22.24 -1.61 -2.83
CA VAL A 124 -21.07 -1.26 -3.62
C VAL A 124 -21.39 -0.18 -4.66
N TRP A 125 -20.47 0.78 -4.81
CA TRP A 125 -20.40 1.75 -5.91
C TRP A 125 -19.23 1.37 -6.80
N ILE A 126 -19.46 1.26 -8.12
CA ILE A 126 -18.49 0.74 -9.08
C ILE A 126 -18.20 1.83 -10.11
N PHE A 127 -16.93 2.10 -10.32
CA PHE A 127 -16.44 3.10 -11.26
C PHE A 127 -15.49 2.46 -12.27
N PRO A 128 -16.03 1.83 -13.34
CA PRO A 128 -15.20 1.35 -14.43
C PRO A 128 -14.55 2.54 -15.14
N TYR A 129 -13.43 2.28 -15.81
CA TYR A 129 -12.70 3.37 -16.46
C TYR A 129 -12.31 3.00 -17.89
N ARG A 130 -11.61 3.93 -18.58
CA ARG A 130 -11.18 3.74 -19.97
C ARG A 130 -10.17 2.60 -20.12
N GLU A 131 -10.09 2.07 -21.32
CA GLU A 131 -9.05 1.09 -21.67
C GLU A 131 -7.64 1.62 -21.37
N GLY A 132 -6.76 0.76 -20.85
CA GLY A 132 -5.41 1.09 -20.43
C GLY A 132 -5.31 1.76 -19.05
N ALA A 133 -6.42 1.97 -18.35
CA ALA A 133 -6.39 2.40 -16.95
C ALA A 133 -5.91 1.27 -16.03
N HIS A 134 -5.13 1.63 -15.01
CA HIS A 134 -4.61 0.73 -14.00
C HIS A 134 -4.69 1.41 -12.63
N ALA A 135 -5.88 1.35 -11.99
CA ALA A 135 -6.04 1.88 -10.63
C ALA A 135 -5.11 1.16 -9.67
N HIS A 136 -4.26 1.90 -8.93
CA HIS A 136 -3.20 1.27 -8.14
C HIS A 136 -3.32 1.48 -6.64
N GLN A 137 -3.56 2.70 -6.17
CA GLN A 137 -3.71 2.96 -4.73
C GLN A 137 -4.93 3.83 -4.45
N ALA A 138 -5.67 3.50 -3.41
CA ALA A 138 -6.77 4.29 -2.86
C ALA A 138 -6.35 4.93 -1.54
N VAL A 139 -6.58 6.24 -1.39
CA VAL A 139 -6.27 7.02 -0.18
C VAL A 139 -7.43 7.94 0.15
N PHE A 140 -7.95 7.88 1.37
CA PHE A 140 -8.91 8.86 1.87
C PHE A 140 -8.18 10.10 2.38
N GLY A 141 -8.44 11.24 1.78
CA GLY A 141 -7.91 12.53 2.21
C GLY A 141 -8.64 13.10 3.44
N PRO A 142 -8.04 14.08 4.13
CA PRO A 142 -8.64 14.72 5.30
C PRO A 142 -9.87 15.56 4.95
N ASP A 143 -10.07 15.88 3.68
CA ASP A 143 -11.20 16.60 3.11
C ASP A 143 -12.43 15.71 2.82
N GLY A 144 -12.34 14.39 3.13
CA GLY A 144 -13.38 13.41 2.82
C GLY A 144 -13.42 12.98 1.36
N VAL A 145 -12.41 13.36 0.58
CA VAL A 145 -12.25 12.93 -0.82
C VAL A 145 -11.46 11.62 -0.85
N LEU A 146 -11.93 10.67 -1.64
CA LEU A 146 -11.15 9.49 -2.00
C LEU A 146 -10.31 9.81 -3.23
N TYR A 147 -9.00 9.68 -3.09
CA TYR A 147 -8.01 9.82 -4.14
C TYR A 147 -7.54 8.44 -4.59
N VAL A 148 -7.50 8.20 -5.90
CA VAL A 148 -7.02 6.94 -6.46
C VAL A 148 -5.98 7.22 -7.55
N SER A 149 -4.73 6.80 -7.32
CA SER A 149 -3.71 6.84 -8.36
C SER A 149 -4.06 5.87 -9.48
N ASP A 150 -3.99 6.33 -10.71
CA ASP A 150 -4.17 5.51 -11.90
C ASP A 150 -2.89 5.52 -12.73
N LEU A 151 -2.14 4.43 -12.59
CA LEU A 151 -0.83 4.27 -13.21
C LEU A 151 -0.93 4.31 -14.74
N GLY A 152 -1.90 3.61 -15.31
CA GLY A 152 -2.07 3.53 -16.75
C GLY A 152 -2.66 4.80 -17.36
N ALA A 153 -3.58 5.45 -16.64
CA ALA A 153 -4.20 6.69 -17.11
C ALA A 153 -3.31 7.94 -16.86
N GLY A 154 -2.27 7.85 -16.02
CA GLY A 154 -1.38 8.96 -15.68
C GLY A 154 -2.05 10.06 -14.88
N GLU A 155 -2.96 9.70 -13.98
CA GLU A 155 -3.78 10.67 -13.25
C GLU A 155 -4.10 10.20 -11.82
N VAL A 156 -4.62 11.13 -10.99
CA VAL A 156 -5.24 10.81 -9.72
C VAL A 156 -6.74 11.03 -9.87
N ARG A 157 -7.52 9.96 -9.80
CA ARG A 157 -8.99 10.02 -9.79
C ARG A 157 -9.48 10.45 -8.43
N ARG A 158 -10.57 11.22 -8.39
CA ARG A 158 -11.14 11.79 -7.17
C ARG A 158 -12.61 11.44 -7.05
N TYR A 159 -13.06 11.12 -5.84
CA TYR A 159 -14.44 10.77 -5.55
C TYR A 159 -14.90 11.46 -4.26
N LEU A 160 -16.08 12.07 -4.29
CA LEU A 160 -16.76 12.54 -3.08
C LEU A 160 -17.42 11.36 -2.39
N VAL A 161 -17.10 11.16 -1.11
CA VAL A 161 -17.58 10.04 -0.31
C VAL A 161 -18.52 10.53 0.78
N GLY A 162 -19.79 10.16 0.67
CA GLY A 162 -20.85 10.50 1.60
C GLY A 162 -21.85 9.36 1.76
N GLU A 163 -23.15 9.66 1.84
CA GLU A 163 -24.21 8.65 1.77
C GLU A 163 -24.13 7.85 0.47
N THR A 164 -23.80 8.54 -0.61
CA THR A 164 -23.45 7.97 -1.92
C THR A 164 -22.00 8.31 -2.25
N VAL A 165 -21.41 7.55 -3.17
CA VAL A 165 -20.09 7.86 -3.71
C VAL A 165 -20.26 8.32 -5.16
N VAL A 166 -19.69 9.47 -5.51
CA VAL A 166 -19.78 10.03 -6.87
C VAL A 166 -18.42 10.57 -7.31
N PRO A 167 -18.11 10.57 -8.61
CA PRO A 167 -16.91 11.22 -9.12
C PRO A 167 -16.89 12.71 -8.71
N HIS A 168 -15.69 13.22 -8.41
CA HIS A 168 -15.50 14.62 -8.08
C HIS A 168 -15.89 15.52 -9.27
N PRO A 169 -16.62 16.64 -9.07
CA PRO A 169 -17.11 17.49 -10.16
C PRO A 169 -15.99 18.08 -11.04
N ASP A 170 -14.83 18.36 -10.46
CA ASP A 170 -13.67 18.85 -11.21
C ASP A 170 -12.89 17.75 -11.97
N GLY A 171 -13.39 16.50 -11.92
CA GLY A 171 -12.76 15.36 -12.57
C GLY A 171 -11.42 14.92 -11.94
N PRO A 172 -10.65 14.08 -12.65
CA PRO A 172 -9.34 13.63 -12.18
C PRO A 172 -8.27 14.72 -12.33
N VAL A 173 -7.20 14.59 -11.56
CA VAL A 173 -5.98 15.39 -11.71
C VAL A 173 -5.02 14.68 -12.65
N ARG A 174 -4.66 15.31 -13.74
CA ARG A 174 -3.64 14.80 -14.66
C ARG A 174 -2.25 15.11 -14.11
N LEU A 175 -1.40 14.08 -14.05
CA LEU A 175 -0.01 14.22 -13.65
C LEU A 175 0.92 14.28 -14.86
N ALA A 176 2.23 14.32 -14.63
CA ALA A 176 3.21 14.39 -15.71
C ALA A 176 3.08 13.17 -16.65
N GLU A 177 3.18 13.43 -17.95
CA GLU A 177 3.09 12.38 -18.98
C GLU A 177 4.19 11.34 -18.78
N GLY A 178 3.83 10.07 -18.89
CA GLY A 178 4.75 8.94 -18.71
C GLY A 178 5.16 8.62 -17.28
N MET A 179 4.67 9.38 -16.28
CA MET A 179 5.01 9.15 -14.88
C MET A 179 4.54 7.80 -14.34
N GLY A 180 3.30 7.40 -14.65
CA GLY A 180 2.69 6.21 -14.06
C GLY A 180 2.57 6.31 -12.53
N PRO A 181 1.66 7.15 -11.99
CA PRO A 181 1.53 7.33 -10.56
C PRO A 181 1.11 6.03 -9.87
N ARG A 182 1.88 5.61 -8.86
CA ARG A 182 1.67 4.33 -8.20
C ARG A 182 1.17 4.49 -6.77
N HIS A 183 2.04 4.84 -5.85
CA HIS A 183 1.68 5.10 -4.46
C HIS A 183 1.86 6.58 -4.13
N MET A 184 1.02 7.07 -3.24
CA MET A 184 1.04 8.45 -2.77
C MET A 184 0.81 8.50 -1.27
N ALA A 185 1.43 9.49 -0.62
CA ALA A 185 1.23 9.82 0.78
C ALA A 185 1.08 11.32 0.94
N ARG A 186 0.38 11.75 2.00
CA ARG A 186 0.19 13.15 2.33
C ARG A 186 0.84 13.47 3.66
N ALA A 187 1.59 14.56 3.70
CA ALA A 187 2.09 15.14 4.95
C ALA A 187 1.96 16.65 4.91
N GLY A 188 1.34 17.24 5.94
CA GLY A 188 0.99 18.66 5.92
C GLY A 188 0.15 19.00 4.68
N ASP A 189 0.59 20.01 3.93
CA ASP A 189 -0.06 20.50 2.72
C ASP A 189 0.55 19.93 1.42
N HIS A 190 1.27 18.81 1.53
CA HIS A 190 1.97 18.21 0.41
C HIS A 190 1.54 16.77 0.14
N TRP A 191 1.38 16.45 -1.15
CA TRP A 191 1.27 15.09 -1.65
C TRP A 191 2.58 14.64 -2.24
N TYR A 192 3.03 13.45 -1.85
CA TYR A 192 4.20 12.76 -2.39
C TYR A 192 3.71 11.59 -3.23
N VAL A 193 4.23 11.45 -4.46
CA VAL A 193 3.75 10.44 -5.41
C VAL A 193 4.94 9.75 -6.07
N THR A 194 4.96 8.41 -6.07
CA THR A 194 5.93 7.63 -6.86
C THR A 194 5.48 7.53 -8.31
N GLY A 195 6.40 7.80 -9.24
CA GLY A 195 6.26 7.54 -10.66
C GLY A 195 6.91 6.22 -11.03
N GLU A 196 6.12 5.15 -11.15
CA GLU A 196 6.64 3.82 -11.44
C GLU A 196 7.32 3.75 -12.81
N LEU A 197 6.73 4.41 -13.83
CA LEU A 197 7.19 4.28 -15.21
C LEU A 197 8.38 5.19 -15.55
N ASP A 198 8.53 6.32 -14.84
CA ASP A 198 9.63 7.26 -15.07
C ASP A 198 10.71 7.23 -13.98
N GLY A 199 10.52 6.41 -12.94
CA GLY A 199 11.52 6.23 -11.87
C GLY A 199 11.65 7.40 -10.92
N THR A 200 10.63 8.28 -10.81
CA THR A 200 10.68 9.51 -10.02
C THR A 200 9.88 9.45 -8.72
N VAL A 201 10.18 10.40 -7.82
CA VAL A 201 9.30 10.86 -6.75
C VAL A 201 8.98 12.32 -7.00
N ARG A 202 7.70 12.68 -6.82
CA ARG A 202 7.22 14.04 -7.02
C ARG A 202 6.47 14.56 -5.81
N VAL A 203 6.54 15.87 -5.61
CA VAL A 203 5.76 16.60 -4.60
C VAL A 203 4.79 17.53 -5.29
N TYR A 204 3.57 17.52 -4.81
CA TYR A 204 2.49 18.43 -5.22
C TYR A 204 1.95 19.18 -4.01
N ASP A 205 1.46 20.40 -4.21
CA ASP A 205 0.67 21.10 -3.20
C ASP A 205 -0.78 20.54 -3.13
N ASP A 206 -1.58 21.02 -2.17
CA ASP A 206 -2.98 20.61 -2.02
C ASP A 206 -3.83 20.88 -3.28
N GLY A 207 -3.44 21.83 -4.12
CA GLY A 207 -4.05 22.10 -5.41
C GLY A 207 -3.57 21.20 -6.54
N TRP A 208 -2.70 20.22 -6.24
CA TRP A 208 -2.07 19.32 -7.20
C TRP A 208 -1.16 20.02 -8.23
N ARG A 209 -0.60 21.17 -7.87
CA ARG A 209 0.48 21.78 -8.66
C ARG A 209 1.79 21.10 -8.30
N GLU A 210 2.52 20.62 -9.29
CA GLU A 210 3.84 20.03 -9.08
C GLU A 210 4.84 21.09 -8.55
N LEU A 211 5.46 20.79 -7.43
CA LEU A 211 6.46 21.63 -6.77
C LEU A 211 7.88 21.13 -7.05
N ARG A 212 8.05 19.82 -7.09
CA ARG A 212 9.35 19.17 -7.23
C ARG A 212 9.22 17.78 -7.86
N ALA A 213 10.22 17.41 -8.67
CA ALA A 213 10.42 16.05 -9.18
C ALA A 213 11.91 15.70 -9.07
N VAL A 214 12.21 14.49 -8.58
CA VAL A 214 13.58 13.96 -8.50
C VAL A 214 13.59 12.47 -8.87
N PRO A 215 14.73 11.91 -9.35
CA PRO A 215 14.89 10.46 -9.42
C PRO A 215 14.69 9.84 -8.04
N ALA A 216 13.97 8.72 -7.95
CA ALA A 216 13.72 8.02 -6.68
C ALA A 216 14.97 7.30 -6.16
N THR A 217 15.97 7.06 -7.01
CA THR A 217 17.24 6.42 -6.67
C THR A 217 18.41 7.19 -7.25
N GLY A 218 19.53 7.22 -6.53
CA GLY A 218 20.81 7.76 -6.98
C GLY A 218 21.70 6.74 -7.72
N THR A 219 21.28 5.49 -7.86
CA THR A 219 22.12 4.41 -8.43
C THR A 219 22.34 4.50 -9.93
N GLY A 220 21.53 5.26 -10.65
CA GLY A 220 21.56 5.33 -12.13
C GLY A 220 21.05 4.05 -12.83
N ARG A 221 20.55 3.06 -12.09
CA ARG A 221 19.93 1.84 -12.63
C ARG A 221 18.46 2.11 -13.00
N HIS A 222 17.91 1.27 -13.91
CA HIS A 222 16.47 1.27 -14.15
C HIS A 222 15.72 1.00 -12.85
N ASN A 223 14.72 1.82 -12.56
CA ASN A 223 13.98 1.79 -11.30
C ASN A 223 12.47 1.87 -11.55
N GLU A 224 11.75 1.04 -10.84
CA GLU A 224 10.28 1.06 -10.73
C GLU A 224 9.90 1.33 -9.28
N PRO A 225 9.85 2.61 -8.82
CA PRO A 225 9.47 2.94 -7.44
C PRO A 225 8.13 2.30 -7.07
N SER A 226 8.07 1.62 -5.93
CA SER A 226 6.87 0.90 -5.53
C SER A 226 6.09 1.64 -4.45
N HIS A 227 6.50 1.51 -3.21
CA HIS A 227 5.85 2.10 -2.05
C HIS A 227 6.60 3.34 -1.58
N LEU A 228 5.85 4.28 -1.00
CA LEU A 228 6.43 5.38 -0.25
C LEU A 228 5.63 5.62 1.03
N GLU A 229 6.32 6.06 2.06
CA GLU A 229 5.77 6.58 3.31
C GLU A 229 6.46 7.88 3.69
N VAL A 230 5.76 8.70 4.46
CA VAL A 230 6.35 9.87 5.12
C VAL A 230 6.51 9.57 6.59
N SER A 231 7.66 9.92 7.17
CA SER A 231 7.92 9.73 8.60
C SER A 231 6.87 10.43 9.46
N ALA A 232 6.68 9.97 10.69
CA ALA A 232 5.71 10.56 11.62
C ALA A 232 5.97 12.06 11.91
N SER A 233 7.23 12.51 11.79
CA SER A 233 7.58 13.94 11.90
C SER A 233 7.21 14.75 10.65
N GLY A 234 6.95 14.10 9.51
CA GLY A 234 6.75 14.74 8.22
C GLY A 234 8.05 15.17 7.51
N GLU A 235 9.21 14.91 8.10
CA GLU A 235 10.50 15.41 7.62
C GLU A 235 11.19 14.49 6.62
N LEU A 236 10.92 13.19 6.67
CA LEU A 236 11.55 12.19 5.80
C LEU A 236 10.51 11.49 4.93
N VAL A 237 10.89 11.24 3.70
CA VAL A 237 10.12 10.45 2.71
C VAL A 237 10.94 9.21 2.37
N TYR A 238 10.37 8.04 2.62
CA TYR A 238 10.96 6.75 2.29
C TYR A 238 10.40 6.23 0.97
N VAL A 239 11.24 5.66 0.13
CA VAL A 239 10.83 5.12 -1.17
C VAL A 239 11.49 3.77 -1.41
N ALA A 240 10.69 2.76 -1.71
CA ALA A 240 11.18 1.45 -2.13
C ALA A 240 11.42 1.42 -3.64
N ASN A 241 12.62 1.02 -4.06
CA ASN A 241 13.10 1.02 -5.43
C ASN A 241 13.27 -0.41 -5.95
N ARG A 242 12.40 -0.86 -6.84
CA ARG A 242 12.49 -2.17 -7.50
C ARG A 242 13.45 -2.09 -8.69
N GLY A 243 14.35 -3.04 -8.78
CA GLY A 243 15.43 -3.07 -9.77
C GLY A 243 16.76 -2.67 -9.16
N PRO A 244 16.94 -1.45 -8.58
CA PRO A 244 18.06 -1.15 -7.69
C PRO A 244 18.06 -1.99 -6.41
N ASP A 245 16.87 -2.38 -5.92
CA ASP A 245 16.65 -3.11 -4.68
C ASP A 245 17.15 -2.33 -3.46
N THR A 246 16.74 -1.08 -3.38
CA THR A 246 17.10 -0.14 -2.32
C THR A 246 15.90 0.52 -1.68
N ILE A 247 16.12 1.12 -0.51
CA ILE A 247 15.24 2.11 0.11
C ILE A 247 15.95 3.46 0.08
N SER A 248 15.36 4.45 -0.59
CA SER A 248 15.83 5.83 -0.55
C SER A 248 15.15 6.59 0.57
N VAL A 249 15.90 7.48 1.20
CA VAL A 249 15.43 8.46 2.19
C VAL A 249 15.69 9.85 1.67
N LEU A 250 14.63 10.64 1.57
CA LEU A 250 14.66 12.01 1.07
C LEU A 250 14.13 12.95 2.15
N ALA A 251 14.71 14.14 2.27
CA ALA A 251 14.27 15.13 3.25
C ALA A 251 13.23 16.09 2.67
N GLY A 252 12.15 16.28 3.41
CA GLY A 252 11.13 17.30 3.29
C GLY A 252 10.53 17.48 1.92
N PRO A 253 9.81 18.56 1.68
CA PRO A 253 9.21 18.80 0.36
C PRO A 253 10.24 19.08 -0.73
N GLU A 254 11.49 19.41 -0.39
CA GLU A 254 12.58 19.61 -1.34
C GLU A 254 13.10 18.31 -1.94
N LEU A 255 12.76 17.16 -1.38
CA LEU A 255 13.23 15.83 -1.76
C LEU A 255 14.76 15.75 -1.84
N THR A 256 15.45 16.35 -0.88
CA THR A 256 16.90 16.30 -0.81
C THR A 256 17.36 14.90 -0.38
N PRO A 257 18.24 14.20 -1.13
CA PRO A 257 18.73 12.90 -0.74
C PRO A 257 19.42 12.92 0.64
N VAL A 258 19.01 12.02 1.55
CA VAL A 258 19.60 11.82 2.88
C VAL A 258 20.41 10.53 2.90
N ALA A 259 19.80 9.42 2.46
CA ALA A 259 20.44 8.12 2.42
C ALA A 259 19.82 7.24 1.31
N GLU A 260 20.54 6.22 0.90
CA GLU A 260 20.04 5.12 0.11
C GLU A 260 20.70 3.83 0.60
N VAL A 261 19.89 2.85 1.03
CA VAL A 261 20.36 1.60 1.63
C VAL A 261 19.80 0.39 0.88
N ALA A 262 20.51 -0.76 0.95
CA ALA A 262 20.00 -2.00 0.38
C ALA A 262 18.72 -2.43 1.12
N CYS A 263 17.71 -2.89 0.38
CA CYS A 263 16.43 -3.35 0.94
C CYS A 263 16.48 -4.73 1.62
N GLY A 264 17.64 -5.41 1.58
CA GLY A 264 17.82 -6.72 2.19
C GLY A 264 17.27 -7.90 1.40
N GLY A 265 16.94 -7.69 0.14
CA GLY A 265 16.41 -8.73 -0.74
C GLY A 265 16.25 -8.24 -2.17
N VAL A 266 15.27 -8.79 -2.87
CA VAL A 266 14.99 -8.47 -4.27
C VAL A 266 13.53 -8.07 -4.46
N TRP A 267 13.32 -6.95 -5.14
CA TRP A 267 12.02 -6.45 -5.52
C TRP A 267 11.17 -5.99 -4.31
N PRO A 268 11.62 -4.93 -3.60
CA PRO A 268 10.90 -4.38 -2.44
C PRO A 268 9.56 -3.80 -2.91
N ARG A 269 8.46 -4.50 -2.63
CA ARG A 269 7.13 -4.12 -3.09
C ARG A 269 6.41 -3.20 -2.12
N HIS A 270 6.65 -3.38 -0.84
CA HIS A 270 6.09 -2.62 0.26
C HIS A 270 7.07 -2.60 1.44
N PHE A 271 6.93 -1.64 2.30
CA PHE A 271 7.55 -1.62 3.61
C PHE A 271 6.58 -0.98 4.62
N ALA A 272 6.85 -1.16 5.88
CA ALA A 272 6.16 -0.46 6.96
C ALA A 272 7.18 -0.05 8.02
N VAL A 273 6.98 1.12 8.62
CA VAL A 273 7.75 1.59 9.77
C VAL A 273 6.94 1.32 11.03
N ALA A 274 7.55 0.62 11.99
CA ALA A 274 7.01 0.43 13.33
C ALA A 274 8.13 0.63 14.34
N ASP A 275 7.89 1.50 15.30
CA ASP A 275 8.89 1.96 16.27
C ASP A 275 10.19 2.47 15.62
N ASP A 276 11.31 1.86 15.97
CA ASP A 276 12.65 2.15 15.45
C ASP A 276 13.10 1.19 14.34
N ARG A 277 12.16 0.56 13.64
CA ARG A 277 12.44 -0.44 12.60
C ARG A 277 11.61 -0.24 11.35
N MET A 278 12.20 -0.58 10.20
CA MET A 278 11.52 -0.70 8.92
C MET A 278 11.49 -2.17 8.49
N TYR A 279 10.32 -2.64 8.10
CA TYR A 279 10.07 -4.01 7.65
C TYR A 279 9.81 -4.00 6.15
N VAL A 280 10.71 -4.56 5.35
CA VAL A 280 10.66 -4.47 3.88
C VAL A 280 10.24 -5.81 3.28
N ALA A 281 9.09 -5.83 2.59
CA ALA A 281 8.58 -6.99 1.86
C ALA A 281 9.31 -7.12 0.52
N ASN A 282 10.24 -8.07 0.45
CA ASN A 282 11.05 -8.37 -0.73
C ASN A 282 10.43 -9.53 -1.52
N GLN A 283 9.52 -9.21 -2.45
CA GLN A 283 8.64 -10.17 -3.12
C GLN A 283 9.39 -11.30 -3.82
N ARG A 284 10.51 -11.00 -4.51
CA ARG A 284 11.23 -11.97 -5.36
C ARG A 284 12.36 -12.72 -4.65
N SER A 285 12.56 -12.47 -3.37
CA SER A 285 13.52 -13.20 -2.53
C SER A 285 12.86 -13.84 -1.30
N ASP A 286 11.53 -13.94 -1.30
CA ASP A 286 10.77 -14.69 -0.30
C ASP A 286 11.12 -14.31 1.16
N GLY A 287 11.18 -13.01 1.44
CA GLY A 287 11.53 -12.56 2.78
C GLY A 287 11.10 -11.13 3.10
N VAL A 288 10.91 -10.88 4.39
CA VAL A 288 10.76 -9.54 4.97
C VAL A 288 12.07 -9.20 5.68
N ALA A 289 12.76 -8.17 5.19
CA ALA A 289 13.99 -7.67 5.81
C ALA A 289 13.67 -6.63 6.88
N VAL A 290 14.44 -6.65 7.96
CA VAL A 290 14.33 -5.69 9.06
C VAL A 290 15.55 -4.77 9.05
N LEU A 291 15.30 -3.48 8.94
CA LEU A 291 16.30 -2.42 8.99
C LEU A 291 16.07 -1.57 10.24
N PRO A 292 17.03 -1.48 11.16
CA PRO A 292 16.92 -0.56 12.31
C PRO A 292 16.94 0.89 11.80
N LEU A 293 16.19 1.77 12.45
CA LEU A 293 16.19 3.20 12.18
C LEU A 293 17.01 3.93 13.25
N ASP A 294 17.90 4.81 12.80
CA ASP A 294 18.63 5.76 13.65
C ASP A 294 18.21 7.17 13.20
N ASP A 295 17.55 7.92 14.08
CA ASP A 295 16.91 9.20 13.76
C ASP A 295 16.06 9.13 12.48
N GLY A 296 15.34 8.03 12.28
CA GLY A 296 14.49 7.77 11.12
C GLY A 296 15.26 7.31 9.86
N VAL A 297 16.58 7.23 9.87
CA VAL A 297 17.37 6.76 8.74
C VAL A 297 17.63 5.25 8.84
N PRO A 298 17.23 4.44 7.84
CA PRO A 298 17.49 3.01 7.86
C PRO A 298 18.97 2.67 7.84
N GLY A 299 19.38 1.82 8.77
CA GLY A 299 20.71 1.21 8.81
C GLY A 299 20.81 -0.06 7.95
N PRO A 300 21.93 -0.80 8.07
CA PRO A 300 22.11 -2.08 7.41
C PRO A 300 21.04 -3.09 7.88
N VAL A 301 20.73 -4.06 7.02
CA VAL A 301 19.83 -5.16 7.33
C VAL A 301 20.29 -5.90 8.58
N ALA A 302 19.44 -5.96 9.59
CA ALA A 302 19.72 -6.68 10.83
C ALA A 302 19.30 -8.15 10.74
N GLU A 303 18.16 -8.42 10.11
CA GLU A 303 17.56 -9.74 10.05
C GLU A 303 16.65 -9.88 8.82
N VAL A 304 16.38 -11.12 8.39
CA VAL A 304 15.41 -11.43 7.34
C VAL A 304 14.49 -12.56 7.82
N PHE A 305 13.19 -12.30 7.83
CA PHE A 305 12.15 -13.27 8.11
C PHE A 305 11.72 -13.95 6.81
N ALA A 306 11.84 -15.29 6.73
CA ALA A 306 11.46 -16.05 5.54
C ALA A 306 9.94 -16.19 5.43
N VAL A 307 9.37 -15.67 4.34
CA VAL A 307 7.96 -15.80 3.99
C VAL A 307 7.82 -15.67 2.47
N GLY A 308 7.03 -16.56 1.85
CA GLY A 308 6.89 -16.62 0.40
C GLY A 308 6.24 -15.38 -0.21
N SER A 309 6.81 -14.84 -1.25
CA SER A 309 6.32 -13.76 -2.12
C SER A 309 5.59 -12.62 -1.38
N PRO A 310 6.18 -12.02 -0.30
CA PRO A 310 5.51 -10.98 0.46
C PRO A 310 5.33 -9.71 -0.37
N SER A 311 4.18 -9.07 -0.25
CA SER A 311 3.85 -7.84 -0.97
C SER A 311 3.28 -6.73 -0.09
N CYS A 312 2.93 -7.05 1.17
CA CYS A 312 2.41 -6.11 2.16
C CYS A 312 2.86 -6.54 3.56
N VAL A 313 3.33 -5.59 4.36
CA VAL A 313 3.55 -5.73 5.80
C VAL A 313 2.64 -4.75 6.50
N LEU A 314 1.82 -5.22 7.42
CA LEU A 314 0.85 -4.42 8.16
C LEU A 314 1.08 -4.60 9.66
N PRO A 315 1.91 -3.77 10.32
CA PRO A 315 2.03 -3.72 11.76
C PRO A 315 0.69 -3.36 12.41
N LEU A 316 0.40 -3.94 13.55
CA LEU A 316 -0.75 -3.56 14.37
C LEU A 316 -0.31 -2.60 15.48
N PRO A 317 -1.12 -1.57 15.75
CA PRO A 317 -0.84 -0.61 16.81
C PRO A 317 -0.98 -1.22 18.20
#